data_a66366ef34f93f988ad704d89a89a1c2
#
_entry.id   a66366ef34f93f988ad704d89a89a1c2
#
_cell.length_a   1.000
_cell.length_b   1.000
_cell.length_c   1.000
_cell.angle_alpha   90.00
_cell.angle_beta   90.00
_cell.angle_gamma   90.00
#
_symmetry.space_group_name_H-M   'P 1'
#
loop_
_entity.id
_entity.type
_entity.pdbx_description
1 polymer ?
#
loop_
_entity_poly.entity_id
_entity_poly.type
_entity_poly.pdbx_seq_one_letter_code
_entity_poly.pdbx_strand_id
1 'polypeptide(L)'
;MNSQQIAELTTNAVEELASALEAGHSEALTRYLAAIGHFHKYSLHNVMLIVLQKPDATHVAGFHMWRKFGRHVRRGEKGINIFAPILRRKKDSENGTQENPEDTVLGYRPCTVFDVSQTEGKPLPSIGRVRGDARHYGEKLVAYTLSLGIRLEYSPAIAPARGISEGGKITLLPELDSAENAAVLAHELAHEILHHQPRRAPTSKTIRETEAEAVAHVVCQALGLSTGTASADYIQLHRGDAKLLFESLNYIRLAVGRILEGILEDQSRPEVSAANGF
;
A
#
# COMPACT_ATOMS: atom_id res chain seq x y z
N MET A 1 -22.40 5.61 13.92
CA MET A 1 -22.70 4.50 12.98
C MET A 1 -22.43 3.18 13.67
N ASN A 2 -23.26 2.17 13.44
CA ASN A 2 -23.03 0.81 13.93
C ASN A 2 -22.21 -0.01 12.89
N SER A 3 -21.76 -1.21 13.29
CA SER A 3 -20.91 -2.06 12.43
C SER A 3 -21.59 -2.47 11.11
N GLN A 4 -22.89 -2.69 11.13
CA GLN A 4 -23.66 -3.09 9.94
C GLN A 4 -23.75 -1.93 8.94
N GLN A 5 -24.04 -0.71 9.40
CA GLN A 5 -24.06 0.49 8.54
C GLN A 5 -22.70 0.77 7.89
N ILE A 6 -21.60 0.52 8.63
CA ILE A 6 -20.25 0.71 8.08
C ILE A 6 -19.92 -0.37 7.02
N ALA A 7 -20.35 -1.63 7.25
CA ALA A 7 -20.14 -2.69 6.26
C ALA A 7 -20.93 -2.45 4.96
N GLU A 8 -22.19 -2.00 5.07
CA GLU A 8 -23.03 -1.62 3.93
C GLU A 8 -22.40 -0.48 3.12
N LEU A 9 -21.80 0.53 3.78
CA LEU A 9 -21.10 1.62 3.09
C LEU A 9 -19.91 1.11 2.27
N THR A 10 -19.18 0.11 2.76
CA THR A 10 -18.04 -0.43 2.02
C THR A 10 -18.51 -1.17 0.77
N THR A 11 -19.58 -1.96 0.88
CA THR A 11 -20.17 -2.67 -0.27
C THR A 11 -20.64 -1.67 -1.33
N ASN A 12 -21.39 -0.66 -0.92
CA ASN A 12 -21.86 0.38 -1.83
C ASN A 12 -20.70 1.13 -2.50
N ALA A 13 -19.62 1.44 -1.77
CA ALA A 13 -18.44 2.09 -2.33
C ALA A 13 -17.75 1.25 -3.43
N VAL A 14 -17.71 -0.08 -3.27
CA VAL A 14 -17.15 -0.98 -4.30
C VAL A 14 -18.06 -1.01 -5.54
N GLU A 15 -19.36 -1.11 -5.34
CA GLU A 15 -20.34 -1.11 -6.43
C GLU A 15 -20.35 0.22 -7.19
N GLU A 16 -20.27 1.36 -6.48
CA GLU A 16 -20.14 2.68 -7.10
C GLU A 16 -18.84 2.81 -7.90
N LEU A 17 -17.72 2.32 -7.37
CA LEU A 17 -16.44 2.31 -8.09
C LEU A 17 -16.54 1.44 -9.35
N ALA A 18 -17.10 0.23 -9.25
CA ALA A 18 -17.27 -0.65 -10.40
C ALA A 18 -18.14 0.01 -11.49
N SER A 19 -19.26 0.60 -11.09
CA SER A 19 -20.16 1.33 -12.02
C SER A 19 -19.49 2.56 -12.64
N ALA A 20 -18.69 3.30 -11.88
CA ALA A 20 -17.93 4.43 -12.39
C ALA A 20 -16.89 4.00 -13.43
N LEU A 21 -16.23 2.87 -13.21
CA LEU A 21 -15.27 2.30 -14.15
C LEU A 21 -15.95 1.83 -15.44
N GLU A 22 -17.11 1.18 -15.35
CA GLU A 22 -17.92 0.80 -16.53
C GLU A 22 -18.33 2.02 -17.35
N ALA A 23 -18.66 3.13 -16.70
CA ALA A 23 -18.98 4.40 -17.36
C ALA A 23 -17.75 5.15 -17.91
N GLY A 24 -16.52 4.59 -17.75
CA GLY A 24 -15.27 5.20 -18.24
C GLY A 24 -14.66 6.26 -17.29
N HIS A 25 -15.15 6.39 -16.07
CA HIS A 25 -14.65 7.36 -15.08
C HIS A 25 -13.42 6.83 -14.32
N SER A 26 -12.26 6.87 -14.95
CA SER A 26 -11.00 6.39 -14.38
C SER A 26 -10.49 7.21 -13.19
N GLU A 27 -10.95 8.45 -13.01
CA GLU A 27 -10.55 9.31 -11.88
C GLU A 27 -10.97 8.72 -10.52
N ALA A 28 -12.06 7.96 -10.49
CA ALA A 28 -12.49 7.28 -9.28
C ALA A 28 -11.45 6.26 -8.84
N LEU A 29 -10.96 5.43 -9.75
CA LEU A 29 -9.91 4.46 -9.47
C LEU A 29 -8.60 5.14 -9.05
N THR A 30 -8.19 6.19 -9.76
CA THR A 30 -6.96 6.95 -9.44
C THR A 30 -6.99 7.45 -8.00
N ARG A 31 -8.14 7.92 -7.50
CA ARG A 31 -8.30 8.33 -6.10
C ARG A 31 -8.13 7.17 -5.12
N TYR A 32 -8.71 6.00 -5.42
CA TYR A 32 -8.54 4.82 -4.56
C TYR A 32 -7.10 4.30 -4.57
N LEU A 33 -6.43 4.30 -5.71
CA LEU A 33 -5.02 3.92 -5.80
C LEU A 33 -4.11 4.88 -5.01
N ALA A 34 -4.33 6.19 -5.15
CA ALA A 34 -3.61 7.19 -4.35
C ALA A 34 -3.85 6.98 -2.84
N ALA A 35 -5.10 6.70 -2.44
CA ALA A 35 -5.43 6.42 -1.05
C ALA A 35 -4.77 5.12 -0.54
N ILE A 36 -4.64 4.09 -1.37
CA ILE A 36 -3.88 2.87 -1.02
C ILE A 36 -2.44 3.22 -0.69
N GLY A 37 -1.79 4.09 -1.46
CA GLY A 37 -0.44 4.57 -1.19
C GLY A 37 -0.32 5.33 0.15
N HIS A 38 -1.27 6.23 0.44
CA HIS A 38 -1.30 6.98 1.70
C HIS A 38 -1.64 6.11 2.92
N PHE A 39 -2.54 5.14 2.75
CA PHE A 39 -3.12 4.34 3.82
C PHE A 39 -2.75 2.86 3.74
N HIS A 40 -1.57 2.53 3.20
CA HIS A 40 -1.11 1.14 2.98
C HIS A 40 -1.15 0.26 4.23
N LYS A 41 -1.02 0.85 5.44
CA LYS A 41 -1.13 0.15 6.74
C LYS A 41 -2.57 -0.17 7.15
N TYR A 42 -3.57 0.38 6.47
CA TYR A 42 -4.98 0.09 6.74
C TYR A 42 -5.50 -1.05 5.86
N SER A 43 -6.55 -1.75 6.32
CA SER A 43 -7.27 -2.71 5.47
C SER A 43 -7.93 -2.00 4.30
N LEU A 44 -8.16 -2.70 3.19
CA LEU A 44 -8.84 -2.10 2.03
C LEU A 44 -10.22 -1.54 2.40
N HIS A 45 -10.98 -2.23 3.27
CA HIS A 45 -12.25 -1.72 3.78
C HIS A 45 -12.10 -0.35 4.44
N ASN A 46 -11.06 -0.18 5.27
CA ASN A 46 -10.80 1.12 5.91
C ASN A 46 -10.34 2.17 4.91
N VAL A 47 -9.53 1.82 3.92
CA VAL A 47 -9.15 2.75 2.85
C VAL A 47 -10.39 3.24 2.12
N MET A 48 -11.30 2.35 1.74
CA MET A 48 -12.55 2.72 1.08
C MET A 48 -13.44 3.61 1.95
N LEU A 49 -13.58 3.28 3.23
CA LEU A 49 -14.33 4.10 4.18
C LEU A 49 -13.75 5.51 4.35
N ILE A 50 -12.41 5.63 4.36
CA ILE A 50 -11.73 6.93 4.42
C ILE A 50 -12.03 7.74 3.16
N VAL A 51 -11.82 7.17 1.97
CA VAL A 51 -12.05 7.85 0.69
C VAL A 51 -13.50 8.29 0.54
N LEU A 52 -14.45 7.43 0.92
CA LEU A 52 -15.87 7.73 0.83
C LEU A 52 -16.29 8.92 1.70
N GLN A 53 -15.76 8.98 2.93
CA GLN A 53 -16.14 10.01 3.90
C GLN A 53 -15.30 11.29 3.79
N LYS A 54 -14.05 11.18 3.31
CA LYS A 54 -13.12 12.29 3.11
C LYS A 54 -12.15 11.98 1.96
N PRO A 55 -12.54 12.28 0.71
CA PRO A 55 -11.77 11.91 -0.50
C PRO A 55 -10.38 12.55 -0.60
N ASP A 56 -10.17 13.67 0.07
CA ASP A 56 -8.94 14.45 0.13
C ASP A 56 -8.06 14.12 1.36
N ALA A 57 -8.42 13.09 2.14
CA ALA A 57 -7.64 12.68 3.30
C ALA A 57 -6.23 12.22 2.91
N THR A 58 -5.24 12.62 3.69
CA THR A 58 -3.83 12.26 3.48
C THR A 58 -3.19 11.56 4.67
N HIS A 59 -3.55 11.95 5.90
CA HIS A 59 -3.04 11.39 7.15
C HIS A 59 -4.14 11.33 8.17
N VAL A 60 -4.55 10.12 8.57
CA VAL A 60 -5.62 9.95 9.55
C VAL A 60 -5.09 9.35 10.85
N ALA A 61 -5.61 9.85 11.97
CA ALA A 61 -5.33 9.31 13.29
C ALA A 61 -6.50 9.53 14.24
N GLY A 62 -6.55 8.73 15.31
CA GLY A 62 -7.52 8.91 16.38
C GLY A 62 -7.30 10.20 17.17
N PHE A 63 -8.35 10.73 17.80
CA PHE A 63 -8.34 11.98 18.56
C PHE A 63 -7.19 12.08 19.57
N HIS A 64 -6.95 11.02 20.34
CA HIS A 64 -5.87 11.00 21.34
C HIS A 64 -4.47 10.93 20.71
N MET A 65 -4.34 10.33 19.53
CA MET A 65 -3.08 10.27 18.83
C MET A 65 -2.68 11.65 18.28
N TRP A 66 -3.63 12.42 17.77
CA TRP A 66 -3.39 13.81 17.37
C TRP A 66 -2.85 14.64 18.53
N ARG A 67 -3.41 14.47 19.74
CA ARG A 67 -2.90 15.16 20.95
C ARG A 67 -1.47 14.78 21.29
N LYS A 68 -1.07 13.51 21.11
CA LYS A 68 0.33 13.07 21.29
C LYS A 68 1.27 13.73 20.29
N PHE A 69 0.82 14.01 19.09
CA PHE A 69 1.58 14.77 18.07
C PHE A 69 1.57 16.29 18.31
N GLY A 70 0.98 16.76 19.40
CA GLY A 70 0.85 18.20 19.70
C GLY A 70 -0.17 18.91 18.81
N ARG A 71 -1.12 18.15 18.28
CA ARG A 71 -2.23 18.66 17.46
C ARG A 71 -3.56 18.35 18.11
N HIS A 72 -4.59 19.12 17.79
CA HIS A 72 -5.96 18.89 18.26
C HIS A 72 -6.96 19.05 17.13
N VAL A 73 -8.00 18.24 17.17
CA VAL A 73 -9.09 18.30 16.21
C VAL A 73 -9.87 19.59 16.43
N ARG A 74 -10.13 20.33 15.36
CA ARG A 74 -10.92 21.57 15.43
C ARG A 74 -12.35 21.27 15.87
N ARG A 75 -12.95 22.20 16.60
CA ARG A 75 -14.33 22.08 17.06
C ARG A 75 -15.30 22.03 15.86
N GLY A 76 -16.22 21.07 15.89
CA GLY A 76 -17.23 20.90 14.85
C GLY A 76 -16.82 20.00 13.68
N GLU A 77 -15.59 19.52 13.64
CA GLU A 77 -15.16 18.58 12.59
C GLU A 77 -15.88 17.24 12.71
N LYS A 78 -16.31 16.71 11.56
CA LYS A 78 -16.92 15.38 11.47
C LYS A 78 -15.84 14.32 11.33
N GLY A 79 -15.81 13.37 12.27
CA GLY A 79 -14.85 12.28 12.20
C GLY A 79 -15.19 11.25 11.14
N ILE A 80 -14.15 10.57 10.67
CA ILE A 80 -14.19 9.48 9.70
C ILE A 80 -14.35 8.18 10.48
N ASN A 81 -15.38 7.41 10.18
CA ASN A 81 -15.66 6.15 10.86
C ASN A 81 -14.97 4.99 10.11
N ILE A 82 -14.17 4.22 10.84
CA ILE A 82 -13.44 3.04 10.33
C ILE A 82 -13.59 1.88 11.32
N PHE A 83 -13.06 0.72 10.97
CA PHE A 83 -12.98 -0.43 11.87
C PHE A 83 -11.59 -0.53 12.51
N ALA A 84 -11.54 -0.77 13.82
CA ALA A 84 -10.33 -1.15 14.54
C ALA A 84 -10.43 -2.58 15.06
N PRO A 85 -9.35 -3.37 15.03
CA PRO A 85 -9.34 -4.72 15.56
C PRO A 85 -9.50 -4.68 17.09
N ILE A 86 -10.20 -5.67 17.63
CA ILE A 86 -10.25 -5.97 19.05
C ILE A 86 -9.20 -7.05 19.30
N LEU A 87 -8.09 -6.66 19.91
CA LEU A 87 -6.97 -7.56 20.19
C LEU A 87 -7.12 -8.17 21.59
N ARG A 88 -6.92 -9.46 21.70
CA ARG A 88 -6.75 -10.17 22.97
C ARG A 88 -5.27 -10.36 23.20
N ARG A 89 -4.70 -9.67 24.21
CA ARG A 89 -3.36 -9.97 24.69
C ARG A 89 -3.41 -11.30 25.45
N LYS A 90 -2.62 -12.28 25.04
CA LYS A 90 -2.35 -13.42 25.92
C LYS A 90 -1.66 -12.88 27.17
N LYS A 91 -2.22 -13.15 28.35
CA LYS A 91 -1.49 -12.98 29.62
C LYS A 91 -0.29 -13.90 29.56
N ASP A 92 0.87 -13.34 29.92
CA ASP A 92 2.11 -14.10 30.03
C ASP A 92 1.86 -15.38 30.82
N SER A 93 2.06 -16.54 30.19
CA SER A 93 2.16 -17.79 30.89
C SER A 93 3.48 -17.77 31.65
N GLU A 94 3.47 -18.08 32.93
CA GLU A 94 4.59 -18.04 33.90
C GLU A 94 5.78 -18.96 33.55
N ASN A 95 5.85 -19.51 32.34
CA ASN A 95 6.96 -20.34 31.86
C ASN A 95 7.66 -19.67 30.68
N GLY A 96 8.74 -19.02 30.99
CA GLY A 96 9.78 -18.29 30.24
C GLY A 96 10.26 -18.79 28.87
N THR A 97 9.36 -19.03 27.92
CA THR A 97 9.72 -19.13 26.51
C THR A 97 9.24 -17.85 25.81
N GLN A 98 10.18 -17.02 25.37
CA GLN A 98 9.96 -15.84 24.55
C GLN A 98 9.49 -16.27 23.14
N GLU A 99 8.23 -16.65 23.02
CA GLU A 99 7.54 -16.61 21.76
C GLU A 99 6.83 -15.26 21.67
N ASN A 100 7.08 -14.49 20.62
CA ASN A 100 6.39 -13.24 20.34
C ASN A 100 4.86 -13.46 20.48
N PRO A 101 4.18 -12.77 21.39
CA PRO A 101 2.74 -12.96 21.56
C PRO A 101 2.05 -12.41 20.33
N GLU A 102 1.64 -13.29 19.41
CA GLU A 102 0.72 -12.89 18.33
C GLU A 102 -0.62 -12.48 18.98
N ASP A 103 -0.91 -11.19 18.91
CA ASP A 103 -2.19 -10.66 19.36
C ASP A 103 -3.32 -11.30 18.53
N THR A 104 -4.19 -12.07 19.20
CA THR A 104 -5.31 -12.72 18.51
C THR A 104 -6.42 -11.70 18.27
N VAL A 105 -6.80 -11.48 17.01
CA VAL A 105 -7.95 -10.64 16.65
C VAL A 105 -9.24 -11.36 17.01
N LEU A 106 -9.98 -10.82 18.00
CA LEU A 106 -11.28 -11.35 18.43
C LEU A 106 -12.46 -10.82 17.61
N GLY A 107 -12.26 -9.73 16.88
CA GLY A 107 -13.29 -9.06 16.10
C GLY A 107 -12.91 -7.62 15.77
N TYR A 108 -13.89 -6.86 15.31
CA TYR A 108 -13.70 -5.48 14.92
C TYR A 108 -14.73 -4.59 15.61
N ARG A 109 -14.35 -3.37 15.94
CA ARG A 109 -15.24 -2.36 16.48
C ARG A 109 -15.16 -1.06 15.67
N PRO A 110 -16.26 -0.31 15.54
CA PRO A 110 -16.20 1.02 14.99
C PRO A 110 -15.27 1.93 15.82
N CYS A 111 -14.49 2.73 15.14
CA CYS A 111 -13.71 3.80 15.74
C CYS A 111 -13.72 5.03 14.82
N THR A 112 -13.42 6.19 15.42
CA THR A 112 -13.43 7.46 14.70
C THR A 112 -12.00 7.98 14.61
N VAL A 113 -11.59 8.35 13.39
CA VAL A 113 -10.33 9.03 13.09
C VAL A 113 -10.61 10.38 12.45
N PHE A 114 -9.59 11.22 12.38
CA PHE A 114 -9.65 12.56 11.79
C PHE A 114 -8.43 12.72 10.88
N ASP A 115 -8.61 13.38 9.75
CA ASP A 115 -7.52 13.73 8.87
C ASP A 115 -6.72 14.93 9.41
N VAL A 116 -5.47 15.05 9.02
CA VAL A 116 -4.59 16.16 9.42
C VAL A 116 -5.20 17.53 9.08
N SER A 117 -5.92 17.62 7.96
CA SER A 117 -6.61 18.86 7.54
C SER A 117 -7.73 19.29 8.48
N GLN A 118 -8.21 18.40 9.34
CA GLN A 118 -9.22 18.64 10.37
C GLN A 118 -8.59 19.03 11.72
N THR A 119 -7.28 19.16 11.78
CA THR A 119 -6.54 19.43 13.02
C THR A 119 -5.75 20.72 12.93
N GLU A 120 -5.43 21.29 14.10
CA GLU A 120 -4.54 22.43 14.26
C GLU A 120 -3.49 22.14 15.33
N GLY A 121 -2.37 22.87 15.35
CA GLY A 121 -1.29 22.69 16.30
C GLY A 121 0.08 22.59 15.61
N LYS A 122 1.02 21.89 16.24
CA LYS A 122 2.38 21.74 15.72
C LYS A 122 2.39 21.16 14.30
N PRO A 123 3.27 21.61 13.40
CA PRO A 123 3.47 20.94 12.12
C PRO A 123 3.80 19.46 12.42
N LEU A 124 3.24 18.56 11.63
CA LEU A 124 3.69 17.16 11.71
C LEU A 124 5.19 17.16 11.46
N PRO A 125 5.95 16.30 12.17
CA PRO A 125 7.29 15.98 11.70
C PRO A 125 7.14 15.70 10.21
N SER A 126 7.80 16.46 9.37
CA SER A 126 7.91 16.09 7.97
C SER A 126 8.60 14.74 7.97
N ILE A 127 7.81 13.67 7.93
CA ILE A 127 8.24 12.46 7.25
C ILE A 127 8.54 13.02 5.89
N GLY A 128 9.82 13.24 5.60
CA GLY A 128 10.23 14.13 4.55
C GLY A 128 9.30 13.89 3.37
N ARG A 129 8.67 14.96 2.86
CA ARG A 129 8.17 14.88 1.50
C ARG A 129 9.39 14.46 0.75
N VAL A 130 9.45 13.18 0.53
CA VAL A 130 10.44 12.59 -0.28
C VAL A 130 10.25 13.24 -1.65
N ARG A 131 10.88 14.36 -1.87
CA ARG A 131 11.20 14.83 -3.20
C ARG A 131 12.26 13.83 -3.64
N GLY A 132 11.75 12.74 -4.25
CA GLY A 132 12.55 11.58 -4.51
C GLY A 132 13.67 11.94 -5.46
N ASP A 133 14.88 11.78 -5.00
CA ASP A 133 15.93 11.34 -5.89
C ASP A 133 15.54 9.92 -6.32
N ALA A 134 15.13 9.78 -7.58
CA ALA A 134 14.74 8.50 -8.18
C ALA A 134 15.83 7.45 -7.99
N ARG A 135 17.10 7.86 -7.97
CA ARG A 135 18.25 6.99 -7.70
C ARG A 135 18.19 6.42 -6.29
N HIS A 136 17.97 7.23 -5.27
CA HIS A 136 17.94 6.78 -3.88
C HIS A 136 16.84 5.74 -3.62
N TYR A 137 15.66 5.92 -4.20
CA TYR A 137 14.58 4.93 -4.06
C TYR A 137 14.77 3.71 -4.94
N GLY A 138 15.37 3.87 -6.12
CA GLY A 138 15.80 2.75 -6.93
C GLY A 138 16.75 1.84 -6.16
N GLU A 139 17.75 2.40 -5.48
CA GLU A 139 18.70 1.67 -4.63
C GLU A 139 17.99 0.93 -3.47
N LYS A 140 17.01 1.56 -2.82
CA LYS A 140 16.22 0.92 -1.77
C LYS A 140 15.34 -0.21 -2.30
N LEU A 141 14.71 -0.02 -3.46
CA LEU A 141 13.95 -1.08 -4.14
C LEU A 141 14.84 -2.28 -4.47
N VAL A 142 16.05 -2.03 -4.99
CA VAL A 142 17.04 -3.07 -5.25
C VAL A 142 17.40 -3.81 -3.95
N ALA A 143 17.76 -3.08 -2.89
CA ALA A 143 18.12 -3.67 -1.61
C ALA A 143 16.98 -4.52 -1.03
N TYR A 144 15.75 -4.01 -1.10
CA TYR A 144 14.56 -4.74 -0.67
C TYR A 144 14.32 -6.00 -1.51
N THR A 145 14.42 -5.92 -2.84
CA THR A 145 14.30 -7.07 -3.74
C THR A 145 15.28 -8.17 -3.37
N LEU A 146 16.54 -7.80 -3.15
CA LEU A 146 17.60 -8.75 -2.73
C LEU A 146 17.33 -9.35 -1.35
N SER A 147 16.78 -8.58 -0.40
CA SER A 147 16.43 -9.04 0.93
C SER A 147 15.32 -10.10 0.94
N LEU A 148 14.48 -10.13 -0.09
CA LEU A 148 13.47 -11.16 -0.32
C LEU A 148 14.05 -12.46 -0.92
N GLY A 149 15.37 -12.52 -1.17
CA GLY A 149 16.03 -13.65 -1.81
C GLY A 149 15.83 -13.70 -3.34
N ILE A 150 15.29 -12.64 -3.94
CA ILE A 150 15.08 -12.53 -5.39
C ILE A 150 16.39 -12.08 -6.03
N ARG A 151 16.86 -12.82 -7.03
CA ARG A 151 18.06 -12.45 -7.81
C ARG A 151 17.72 -11.35 -8.80
N LEU A 152 18.57 -10.33 -8.89
CA LEU A 152 18.43 -9.23 -9.82
C LEU A 152 19.58 -9.26 -10.83
N GLU A 153 19.25 -9.29 -12.10
CA GLU A 153 20.19 -9.32 -13.22
C GLU A 153 19.87 -8.22 -14.23
N TYR A 154 20.86 -7.82 -15.02
CA TYR A 154 20.68 -6.88 -16.14
C TYR A 154 21.12 -7.55 -17.43
N SER A 155 20.25 -7.56 -18.46
CA SER A 155 20.58 -8.20 -19.73
C SER A 155 19.93 -7.48 -20.91
N PRO A 156 20.69 -7.16 -21.96
CA PRO A 156 20.13 -6.63 -23.21
C PRO A 156 19.34 -7.69 -24.00
N ALA A 157 19.51 -8.97 -23.66
CA ALA A 157 18.86 -10.09 -24.38
C ALA A 157 17.34 -10.15 -24.16
N ILE A 158 16.81 -9.44 -23.16
CA ILE A 158 15.36 -9.39 -22.89
C ILE A 158 14.61 -8.41 -23.82
N ALA A 159 15.32 -7.58 -24.58
CA ALA A 159 14.68 -6.62 -25.50
C ALA A 159 13.70 -7.33 -26.44
N PRO A 160 12.51 -6.77 -26.71
CA PRO A 160 12.08 -5.41 -26.37
C PRO A 160 11.47 -5.26 -24.96
N ALA A 161 11.43 -6.31 -24.12
CA ALA A 161 10.96 -6.20 -22.77
C ALA A 161 11.90 -5.32 -21.92
N ARG A 162 11.36 -4.54 -21.01
CA ARG A 162 12.12 -3.71 -20.08
C ARG A 162 12.47 -4.44 -18.78
N GLY A 163 11.63 -5.41 -18.39
CA GLY A 163 11.80 -6.29 -17.25
C GLY A 163 11.15 -7.64 -17.50
N ILE A 164 11.57 -8.65 -16.75
CA ILE A 164 11.00 -10.00 -16.74
C ILE A 164 11.14 -10.57 -15.33
N SER A 165 10.04 -11.12 -14.80
CA SER A 165 9.97 -11.86 -13.54
C SER A 165 9.82 -13.37 -13.85
N GLU A 166 10.69 -14.19 -13.27
CA GLU A 166 10.77 -15.64 -13.56
C GLU A 166 10.61 -16.54 -12.32
N GLY A 167 10.11 -15.98 -11.20
CA GLY A 167 9.97 -16.73 -9.95
C GLY A 167 11.30 -16.86 -9.19
N GLY A 168 11.60 -15.89 -8.35
CA GLY A 168 12.85 -15.77 -7.61
C GLY A 168 14.00 -15.12 -8.39
N LYS A 169 13.72 -14.64 -9.62
CA LYS A 169 14.67 -13.87 -10.41
C LYS A 169 13.95 -12.78 -11.20
N ILE A 170 14.50 -11.57 -11.16
CA ILE A 170 14.09 -10.43 -12.00
C ILE A 170 15.26 -10.08 -12.91
N THR A 171 14.99 -9.93 -14.21
CA THR A 171 15.96 -9.43 -15.18
C THR A 171 15.46 -8.09 -15.72
N LEU A 172 16.28 -7.04 -15.66
CA LEU A 172 15.99 -5.71 -16.17
C LEU A 172 16.79 -5.41 -17.42
N LEU A 173 16.23 -4.57 -18.30
CA LEU A 173 16.97 -4.05 -19.42
C LEU A 173 18.03 -3.06 -18.91
N PRO A 174 19.31 -3.14 -19.32
CA PRO A 174 20.30 -2.13 -18.96
C PRO A 174 19.98 -0.79 -19.63
N GLU A 175 20.57 0.30 -19.10
CA GLU A 175 20.48 1.66 -19.65
C GLU A 175 19.11 2.35 -19.51
N LEU A 176 18.20 1.84 -18.66
CA LEU A 176 17.03 2.58 -18.24
C LEU A 176 17.44 3.77 -17.34
N ASP A 177 16.75 4.91 -17.47
CA ASP A 177 16.96 5.98 -16.50
C ASP A 177 16.50 5.58 -15.08
N SER A 178 16.93 6.34 -14.07
CA SER A 178 16.69 5.95 -12.67
C SER A 178 15.21 5.84 -12.31
N ALA A 179 14.35 6.68 -12.87
CA ALA A 179 12.91 6.63 -12.59
C ALA A 179 12.25 5.45 -13.31
N GLU A 180 12.64 5.22 -14.55
CA GLU A 180 12.17 4.11 -15.36
C GLU A 180 12.61 2.76 -14.78
N ASN A 181 13.88 2.66 -14.34
CA ASN A 181 14.41 1.47 -13.68
C ASN A 181 13.63 1.15 -12.39
N ALA A 182 13.35 2.17 -11.56
CA ALA A 182 12.56 2.01 -10.35
C ALA A 182 11.12 1.56 -10.66
N ALA A 183 10.48 2.13 -11.69
CA ALA A 183 9.13 1.76 -12.09
C ALA A 183 9.06 0.33 -12.63
N VAL A 184 9.99 -0.07 -13.50
CA VAL A 184 10.06 -1.43 -14.04
C VAL A 184 10.36 -2.43 -12.93
N LEU A 185 11.32 -2.13 -12.03
CA LEU A 185 11.61 -2.99 -10.88
C LEU A 185 10.39 -3.16 -9.96
N ALA A 186 9.64 -2.08 -9.69
CA ALA A 186 8.42 -2.17 -8.88
C ALA A 186 7.35 -3.04 -9.56
N HIS A 187 7.23 -2.98 -10.88
CA HIS A 187 6.33 -3.81 -11.67
C HIS A 187 6.71 -5.30 -11.59
N GLU A 188 7.98 -5.63 -11.85
CA GLU A 188 8.44 -7.04 -11.80
C GLU A 188 8.41 -7.58 -10.36
N LEU A 189 8.68 -6.73 -9.36
CA LEU A 189 8.56 -7.11 -7.95
C LEU A 189 7.11 -7.38 -7.56
N ALA A 190 6.15 -6.67 -8.14
CA ALA A 190 4.73 -6.96 -7.95
C ALA A 190 4.36 -8.35 -8.51
N HIS A 191 4.91 -8.74 -9.66
CA HIS A 191 4.75 -10.10 -10.18
C HIS A 191 5.33 -11.15 -9.22
N GLU A 192 6.52 -10.91 -8.67
CA GLU A 192 7.15 -11.80 -7.69
C GLU A 192 6.33 -11.90 -6.39
N ILE A 193 5.70 -10.85 -5.93
CA ILE A 193 4.90 -10.85 -4.70
C ILE A 193 3.51 -11.45 -4.91
N LEU A 194 2.85 -11.15 -6.03
CA LEU A 194 1.43 -11.45 -6.24
C LEU A 194 1.16 -12.69 -7.08
N HIS A 195 2.03 -13.01 -8.05
CA HIS A 195 1.68 -13.91 -9.13
C HIS A 195 2.43 -15.24 -9.10
N HIS A 196 2.78 -15.72 -7.89
CA HIS A 196 3.26 -17.09 -7.69
C HIS A 196 2.13 -18.10 -7.56
N GLN A 197 2.47 -19.37 -7.64
CA GLN A 197 1.54 -20.46 -7.29
C GLN A 197 1.12 -20.33 -5.81
N PRO A 198 -0.16 -20.58 -5.46
CA PRO A 198 -1.24 -21.07 -6.34
C PRO A 198 -1.99 -19.97 -7.12
N ARG A 199 -1.76 -18.69 -6.86
CA ARG A 199 -2.56 -17.59 -7.42
C ARG A 199 -2.36 -17.39 -8.93
N ARG A 200 -1.22 -17.78 -9.49
CA ARG A 200 -0.93 -17.64 -10.92
C ARG A 200 -1.92 -18.40 -11.81
N ALA A 201 -2.32 -19.59 -11.40
CA ALA A 201 -3.17 -20.45 -12.20
C ALA A 201 -4.60 -19.91 -12.41
N PRO A 202 -5.29 -19.35 -11.38
CA PRO A 202 -6.65 -18.84 -11.54
C PRO A 202 -6.72 -17.43 -12.16
N THR A 203 -5.59 -16.71 -12.29
CA THR A 203 -5.58 -15.34 -12.82
C THR A 203 -5.19 -15.30 -14.29
N SER A 204 -5.93 -14.52 -15.10
CA SER A 204 -5.55 -14.27 -16.49
C SER A 204 -4.27 -13.43 -16.59
N LYS A 205 -3.61 -13.48 -17.75
CA LYS A 205 -2.44 -12.61 -17.99
C LYS A 205 -2.83 -11.14 -17.81
N THR A 206 -3.96 -10.73 -18.33
CA THR A 206 -4.45 -9.35 -18.24
C THR A 206 -4.60 -8.91 -16.78
N ILE A 207 -5.20 -9.72 -15.91
CA ILE A 207 -5.32 -9.41 -14.47
C ILE A 207 -3.93 -9.19 -13.85
N ARG A 208 -2.99 -10.10 -14.12
CA ARG A 208 -1.65 -10.00 -13.55
C ARG A 208 -0.91 -8.73 -13.98
N GLU A 209 -0.94 -8.41 -15.28
CA GLU A 209 -0.31 -7.19 -15.79
C GLU A 209 -0.94 -5.93 -15.18
N THR A 210 -2.28 -5.88 -15.11
CA THR A 210 -2.98 -4.72 -14.55
C THR A 210 -2.68 -4.53 -13.05
N GLU A 211 -2.64 -5.62 -12.28
CA GLU A 211 -2.29 -5.54 -10.86
C GLU A 211 -0.84 -5.09 -10.66
N ALA A 212 0.10 -5.60 -11.46
CA ALA A 212 1.50 -5.22 -11.38
C ALA A 212 1.72 -3.75 -11.77
N GLU A 213 1.04 -3.28 -12.82
CA GLU A 213 1.07 -1.87 -13.22
C GLU A 213 0.52 -0.95 -12.13
N ALA A 214 -0.60 -1.33 -11.50
CA ALA A 214 -1.17 -0.55 -10.40
C ALA A 214 -0.25 -0.49 -9.17
N VAL A 215 0.40 -1.59 -8.81
CA VAL A 215 1.37 -1.61 -7.71
C VAL A 215 2.54 -0.68 -8.04
N ALA A 216 3.12 -0.79 -9.24
CA ALA A 216 4.21 0.06 -9.68
C ALA A 216 3.83 1.55 -9.64
N HIS A 217 2.64 1.88 -10.18
CA HIS A 217 2.11 3.24 -10.13
C HIS A 217 2.00 3.79 -8.72
N VAL A 218 1.36 3.04 -7.81
CA VAL A 218 1.15 3.48 -6.41
C VAL A 218 2.47 3.60 -5.65
N VAL A 219 3.38 2.64 -5.80
CA VAL A 219 4.71 2.69 -5.18
C VAL A 219 5.49 3.89 -5.68
N CYS A 220 5.56 4.10 -7.00
CA CYS A 220 6.26 5.24 -7.57
C CYS A 220 5.66 6.58 -7.12
N GLN A 221 4.33 6.73 -7.11
CA GLN A 221 3.68 7.94 -6.60
C GLN A 221 4.01 8.19 -5.11
N ALA A 222 3.98 7.15 -4.28
CA ALA A 222 4.32 7.27 -2.86
C ALA A 222 5.79 7.71 -2.65
N LEU A 223 6.68 7.33 -3.58
CA LEU A 223 8.08 7.72 -3.61
C LEU A 223 8.32 9.07 -4.31
N GLY A 224 7.28 9.76 -4.77
CA GLY A 224 7.39 11.05 -5.47
C GLY A 224 7.89 10.94 -6.90
N LEU A 225 7.86 9.75 -7.49
CA LEU A 225 8.20 9.50 -8.89
C LEU A 225 6.95 9.65 -9.76
N SER A 226 7.05 10.37 -10.88
CA SER A 226 5.95 10.50 -11.83
C SER A 226 5.94 9.27 -12.75
N THR A 227 4.90 8.48 -12.67
CA THR A 227 4.58 7.45 -13.67
C THR A 227 3.38 7.91 -14.48
N GLY A 228 3.31 7.53 -15.75
CA GLY A 228 2.13 7.78 -16.59
C GLY A 228 0.84 7.25 -15.94
N THR A 229 -0.29 7.51 -16.56
CA THR A 229 -1.61 7.13 -16.01
C THR A 229 -1.85 5.61 -16.05
N ALA A 230 -2.02 4.99 -14.90
CA ALA A 230 -2.35 3.56 -14.71
C ALA A 230 -3.81 3.21 -15.06
N SER A 231 -4.49 3.93 -15.94
CA SER A 231 -5.95 3.98 -15.88
C SER A 231 -6.72 3.27 -17.00
N ALA A 232 -6.14 3.06 -18.17
CA ALA A 232 -6.93 2.60 -19.32
C ALA A 232 -7.30 1.12 -19.27
N ASP A 233 -6.42 0.26 -18.78
CA ASP A 233 -6.62 -1.19 -18.83
C ASP A 233 -7.52 -1.72 -17.70
N TYR A 234 -7.63 -0.98 -16.58
CA TYR A 234 -8.51 -1.34 -15.47
C TYR A 234 -9.99 -1.34 -15.84
N ILE A 235 -10.40 -0.44 -16.72
CA ILE A 235 -11.79 -0.31 -17.16
C ILE A 235 -12.25 -1.57 -17.91
N GLN A 236 -11.37 -2.12 -18.73
CA GLN A 236 -11.69 -3.32 -19.52
C GLN A 236 -11.65 -4.62 -18.71
N LEU A 237 -10.91 -4.61 -17.60
CA LEU A 237 -10.58 -5.84 -16.87
C LEU A 237 -11.73 -6.36 -16.02
N HIS A 238 -12.45 -5.50 -15.33
CA HIS A 238 -13.40 -5.91 -14.31
C HIS A 238 -14.84 -5.99 -14.81
N ARG A 239 -15.16 -5.49 -16.00
CA ARG A 239 -16.49 -5.58 -16.67
C ARG A 239 -17.68 -5.54 -15.72
N GLY A 240 -17.64 -4.65 -14.70
CA GLY A 240 -18.70 -4.51 -13.68
C GLY A 240 -18.69 -5.58 -12.58
N ASP A 241 -17.75 -6.52 -12.54
CA ASP A 241 -17.62 -7.44 -11.41
C ASP A 241 -16.97 -6.75 -10.20
N ALA A 242 -17.84 -6.22 -9.34
CA ALA A 242 -17.43 -5.53 -8.11
C ALA A 242 -16.61 -6.43 -7.17
N LYS A 243 -16.89 -7.74 -7.14
CA LYS A 243 -16.15 -8.69 -6.29
C LYS A 243 -14.73 -8.89 -6.81
N LEU A 244 -14.56 -9.10 -8.11
CA LEU A 244 -13.26 -9.25 -8.74
C LEU A 244 -12.44 -7.97 -8.58
N LEU A 245 -13.06 -6.80 -8.74
CA LEU A 245 -12.44 -5.50 -8.51
C LEU A 245 -11.92 -5.37 -7.07
N PHE A 246 -12.76 -5.71 -6.08
CA PHE A 246 -12.39 -5.65 -4.67
C PHE A 246 -11.22 -6.59 -4.34
N GLU A 247 -11.27 -7.82 -4.83
CA GLU A 247 -10.20 -8.80 -4.65
C GLU A 247 -8.87 -8.29 -5.23
N SER A 248 -8.88 -7.78 -6.45
CA SER A 248 -7.71 -7.22 -7.12
C SER A 248 -7.14 -6.02 -6.36
N LEU A 249 -7.97 -5.05 -5.95
CA LEU A 249 -7.54 -3.90 -5.14
C LEU A 249 -6.95 -4.32 -3.79
N ASN A 250 -7.46 -5.39 -3.18
CA ASN A 250 -6.89 -5.90 -1.93
C ASN A 250 -5.49 -6.50 -2.13
N TYR A 251 -5.27 -7.22 -3.23
CA TYR A 251 -3.94 -7.74 -3.57
C TYR A 251 -2.95 -6.61 -3.88
N ILE A 252 -3.38 -5.60 -4.63
CA ILE A 252 -2.57 -4.39 -4.90
C ILE A 252 -2.17 -3.72 -3.57
N ARG A 253 -3.13 -3.50 -2.67
CA ARG A 253 -2.86 -2.91 -1.35
C ARG A 253 -1.84 -3.72 -0.55
N LEU A 254 -1.97 -5.05 -0.54
CA LEU A 254 -1.03 -5.94 0.16
C LEU A 254 0.38 -5.81 -0.40
N ALA A 255 0.54 -5.83 -1.72
CA ALA A 255 1.85 -5.69 -2.36
C ALA A 255 2.45 -4.30 -2.12
N VAL A 256 1.66 -3.24 -2.30
CA VAL A 256 2.07 -1.86 -2.02
C VAL A 256 2.53 -1.71 -0.57
N GLY A 257 1.74 -2.22 0.39
CA GLY A 257 2.09 -2.18 1.81
C GLY A 257 3.42 -2.87 2.07
N ARG A 258 3.59 -4.09 1.58
CA ARG A 258 4.82 -4.87 1.74
C ARG A 258 6.06 -4.18 1.15
N ILE A 259 5.93 -3.58 -0.04
CA ILE A 259 7.02 -2.87 -0.70
C ILE A 259 7.37 -1.58 0.06
N LEU A 260 6.37 -0.74 0.37
CA LEU A 260 6.59 0.53 1.05
C LEU A 260 7.14 0.35 2.47
N GLU A 261 6.66 -0.62 3.23
CA GLU A 261 7.20 -0.98 4.55
C GLU A 261 8.66 -1.41 4.43
N GLY A 262 8.98 -2.31 3.48
CA GLY A 262 10.35 -2.77 3.28
C GLY A 262 11.34 -1.68 2.86
N ILE A 263 10.88 -0.63 2.16
CA ILE A 263 11.72 0.48 1.74
C ILE A 263 11.84 1.57 2.81
N LEU A 264 10.78 1.78 3.63
CA LEU A 264 10.69 2.88 4.57
C LEU A 264 11.16 2.51 5.99
N GLU A 265 11.09 1.23 6.39
CA GLU A 265 11.47 0.78 7.73
C GLU A 265 12.98 0.83 8.01
N ASP A 266 13.82 0.92 6.99
CA ASP A 266 15.29 1.00 7.14
C ASP A 266 15.76 2.34 7.76
N GLN A 267 14.88 3.30 7.97
CA GLN A 267 15.21 4.58 8.63
C GLN A 267 15.07 4.55 10.16
N SER A 268 14.58 3.46 10.77
CA SER A 268 14.30 3.38 12.20
C SER A 268 15.10 2.33 12.98
N ARG A 269 16.02 1.59 12.34
CA ARG A 269 16.99 0.78 13.08
C ARG A 269 18.16 1.68 13.50
N PRO A 270 18.34 1.95 14.81
CA PRO A 270 19.62 2.51 15.28
C PRO A 270 20.70 1.49 14.93
N GLU A 271 21.76 1.94 14.28
CA GLU A 271 23.02 1.18 14.17
C GLU A 271 23.38 0.71 15.59
N VAL A 272 23.21 -0.57 15.85
CA VAL A 272 23.83 -1.20 17.03
C VAL A 272 25.32 -1.21 16.72
N SER A 273 25.98 -0.13 17.13
CA SER A 273 27.42 -0.01 17.17
C SER A 273 28.02 -1.27 17.79
N ALA A 274 28.71 -2.06 16.98
CA ALA A 274 29.61 -3.08 17.42
C ALA A 274 30.80 -2.40 18.14
N ALA A 275 30.62 -2.08 19.41
CA ALA A 275 31.69 -1.67 20.32
C ALA A 275 31.53 -2.46 21.61
N ASN A 276 32.06 -3.65 21.60
CA ASN A 276 32.60 -4.26 22.82
C ASN A 276 33.84 -5.08 22.45
N GLY A 277 34.94 -4.42 22.42
CA GLY A 277 36.24 -4.99 22.73
C GLY A 277 36.54 -4.65 24.18
N PHE A 278 36.96 -5.66 24.87
CA PHE A 278 37.56 -5.81 26.20
C PHE A 278 36.61 -6.16 27.31
#